data_1b49584e433dca530ca8f1036d5171ea
#
_entry.id   1b49584e433dca530ca8f1036d5171ea
#
_cell.length_a   1.000
_cell.length_b   1.000
_cell.length_c   1.000
_cell.angle_alpha   90.00
_cell.angle_beta   90.00
_cell.angle_gamma   90.00
#
_symmetry.space_group_name_H-M   'P 1'
#
loop_
_entity.id
_entity.type
_entity.pdbx_description
1 polymer ?
#
loop_
_entity_poly.entity_id
_entity_poly.type
_entity_poly.pdbx_seq_one_letter_code
_entity_poly.pdbx_strand_id
1 'polypeptide(L)'
;SFVAGSWDYPIQTWDTDADAVLHILESIRRFAPACRFYNAGSSEEFGDVIYSPQNEEHPLRPQSPYGAAKCAARHIVRVYRESYGLFAIQGWLFNHEGTRRGLDFVTRKISNGVAKIKHAIESGKEIPTLQLGNIDAQRDWTDAEDFMEGVWMMLNRDKPKNYVLASGKMYTVREFLNESLKCADIKFLSKGSEENEEYYTEDGKLIFKVNPKFYRPAEVHELCGDCSLAEQEMGXX
;
A
#
# COMPACT_ATOMS: atom_id res chain seq x y z
N SER A 1 3.80 -6.05 -6.53
CA SER A 1 2.65 -6.77 -7.12
C SER A 1 1.38 -5.97 -6.91
N PHE A 2 0.43 -6.18 -7.77
CA PHE A 2 -0.83 -5.47 -7.76
C PHE A 2 -1.91 -6.43 -7.27
N VAL A 3 -2.54 -6.09 -6.12
CA VAL A 3 -3.49 -7.00 -5.47
C VAL A 3 -4.60 -7.41 -6.42
N ALA A 4 -5.21 -6.44 -7.13
CA ALA A 4 -6.31 -6.74 -8.04
C ALA A 4 -5.89 -7.68 -9.17
N GLY A 5 -4.65 -7.54 -9.63
CA GLY A 5 -4.13 -8.41 -10.71
C GLY A 5 -3.97 -9.86 -10.29
N SER A 6 -3.87 -10.12 -8.98
CA SER A 6 -3.70 -11.50 -8.52
C SER A 6 -4.94 -12.36 -8.77
N TRP A 7 -6.09 -11.73 -8.94
CA TRP A 7 -7.31 -12.48 -9.27
C TRP A 7 -7.29 -12.96 -10.73
N ASP A 8 -6.69 -12.17 -11.61
CA ASP A 8 -6.58 -12.55 -13.02
C ASP A 8 -5.42 -13.50 -13.26
N TYR A 9 -4.34 -13.37 -12.49
CA TYR A 9 -3.12 -14.13 -12.68
C TYR A 9 -2.66 -14.77 -11.36
N PRO A 10 -3.47 -15.66 -10.77
CA PRO A 10 -3.14 -16.21 -9.45
C PRO A 10 -1.91 -17.11 -9.47
N ILE A 11 -1.71 -17.89 -10.54
CA ILE A 11 -0.56 -18.78 -10.62
C ILE A 11 0.72 -17.98 -10.71
N GLN A 12 0.74 -16.97 -11.57
CA GLN A 12 1.91 -16.10 -11.71
C GLN A 12 2.20 -15.37 -10.40
N THR A 13 1.16 -14.93 -9.72
CA THR A 13 1.31 -14.26 -8.42
C THR A 13 1.97 -15.21 -7.41
N TRP A 14 1.50 -16.45 -7.37
CA TRP A 14 2.07 -17.45 -6.46
C TRP A 14 3.53 -17.73 -6.80
N ASP A 15 3.81 -17.93 -8.08
CA ASP A 15 5.19 -18.20 -8.53
C ASP A 15 6.13 -17.08 -8.10
N THR A 16 5.69 -15.83 -8.26
CA THR A 16 6.53 -14.67 -7.98
C THR A 16 6.63 -14.37 -6.48
N ASP A 17 5.50 -14.44 -5.77
CA ASP A 17 5.44 -13.96 -4.39
C ASP A 17 5.67 -15.05 -3.36
N ALA A 18 5.54 -16.32 -3.73
CA ALA A 18 5.76 -17.43 -2.81
C ALA A 18 6.89 -18.34 -3.26
N ASP A 19 6.77 -18.98 -4.43
CA ASP A 19 7.76 -19.95 -4.87
C ASP A 19 9.15 -19.32 -5.03
N ALA A 20 9.23 -18.12 -5.60
CA ALA A 20 10.51 -17.47 -5.80
C ALA A 20 11.23 -17.22 -4.47
N VAL A 21 10.47 -16.91 -3.42
CA VAL A 21 11.06 -16.68 -2.09
C VAL A 21 11.71 -17.97 -1.59
N LEU A 22 11.03 -19.10 -1.75
CA LEU A 22 11.59 -20.38 -1.35
C LEU A 22 12.89 -20.67 -2.12
N HIS A 23 12.90 -20.43 -3.43
CA HIS A 23 14.10 -20.65 -4.24
C HIS A 23 15.27 -19.77 -3.77
N ILE A 24 14.99 -18.51 -3.45
CA ILE A 24 16.01 -17.60 -2.95
C ILE A 24 16.56 -18.10 -1.62
N LEU A 25 15.67 -18.48 -0.71
CA LEU A 25 16.08 -18.96 0.62
C LEU A 25 16.92 -20.23 0.52
N GLU A 26 16.55 -21.15 -0.38
CA GLU A 26 17.36 -22.36 -0.61
C GLU A 26 18.74 -22.00 -1.14
N SER A 27 18.82 -21.03 -2.04
CA SER A 27 20.11 -20.58 -2.56
C SER A 27 20.97 -19.95 -1.47
N ILE A 28 20.35 -19.13 -0.62
CA ILE A 28 21.07 -18.51 0.50
C ILE A 28 21.60 -19.59 1.45
N ARG A 29 20.71 -20.52 1.81
CA ARG A 29 21.09 -21.59 2.73
C ARG A 29 22.29 -22.39 2.23
N ARG A 30 22.29 -22.69 0.94
CA ARG A 30 23.32 -23.58 0.37
C ARG A 30 24.62 -22.86 0.04
N PHE A 31 24.50 -21.58 -0.42
CA PHE A 31 25.67 -20.93 -1.01
C PHE A 31 26.13 -19.68 -0.31
N ALA A 32 25.27 -19.06 0.50
CA ALA A 32 25.60 -17.78 1.13
C ALA A 32 24.90 -17.62 2.48
N PRO A 33 25.13 -18.55 3.42
CA PRO A 33 24.34 -18.53 4.67
C PRO A 33 24.52 -17.28 5.53
N ALA A 34 25.55 -16.48 5.27
CA ALA A 34 25.74 -15.21 5.99
C ALA A 34 24.98 -14.05 5.37
N CYS A 35 24.35 -14.28 4.23
CA CYS A 35 23.58 -13.21 3.54
C CYS A 35 22.35 -12.85 4.34
N ARG A 36 22.16 -11.56 4.57
CA ARG A 36 20.94 -11.06 5.22
C ARG A 36 19.90 -10.80 4.15
N PHE A 37 18.70 -11.29 4.37
CA PHE A 37 17.64 -11.29 3.36
C PHE A 37 16.38 -10.68 3.91
N TYR A 38 15.83 -9.72 3.18
CA TYR A 38 14.53 -9.14 3.48
C TYR A 38 13.58 -9.46 2.34
N ASN A 39 12.41 -10.02 2.70
CA ASN A 39 11.33 -10.22 1.74
C ASN A 39 10.24 -9.20 2.01
N ALA A 40 9.74 -8.57 0.97
CA ALA A 40 8.73 -7.54 1.11
C ALA A 40 7.38 -8.16 1.49
N GLY A 41 6.94 -7.89 2.69
CA GLY A 41 5.64 -8.31 3.17
C GLY A 41 4.60 -7.23 2.96
N SER A 42 3.37 -7.52 3.38
CA SER A 42 2.25 -6.65 3.06
C SER A 42 1.19 -6.70 4.16
N SER A 43 0.53 -5.57 4.40
CA SER A 43 -0.63 -5.51 5.28
C SER A 43 -1.77 -6.39 4.76
N GLU A 44 -1.77 -6.72 3.47
CA GLU A 44 -2.78 -7.61 2.90
C GLU A 44 -2.73 -9.01 3.51
N GLU A 45 -1.64 -9.36 4.16
CA GLU A 45 -1.54 -10.65 4.88
C GLU A 45 -2.50 -10.70 6.05
N PHE A 46 -2.78 -9.56 6.69
CA PHE A 46 -3.73 -9.50 7.79
C PHE A 46 -5.16 -9.74 7.27
N GLY A 47 -5.50 -9.17 6.13
CA GLY A 47 -6.74 -9.44 5.41
C GLY A 47 -8.00 -9.11 6.18
N ASP A 48 -8.73 -10.15 6.59
CA ASP A 48 -9.99 -10.01 7.33
C ASP A 48 -9.64 -9.73 8.80
N VAL A 49 -9.42 -8.46 9.11
CA VAL A 49 -8.85 -8.08 10.40
C VAL A 49 -9.86 -8.25 11.53
N ILE A 50 -9.35 -8.65 12.70
CA ILE A 50 -10.18 -8.84 13.89
C ILE A 50 -9.98 -7.74 14.93
N TYR A 51 -8.95 -6.90 14.76
CA TYR A 51 -8.81 -5.68 15.54
C TYR A 51 -7.94 -4.68 14.74
N SER A 52 -8.02 -3.42 15.13
CA SER A 52 -7.27 -2.33 14.49
C SER A 52 -6.79 -1.38 15.59
N PRO A 53 -5.55 -0.86 15.50
CA PRO A 53 -4.56 -1.15 14.46
C PRO A 53 -3.92 -2.53 14.62
N GLN A 54 -3.39 -3.05 13.53
CA GLN A 54 -2.79 -4.38 13.51
C GLN A 54 -1.34 -4.33 13.95
N ASN A 55 -0.98 -5.20 14.88
CA ASN A 55 0.39 -5.35 15.34
C ASN A 55 0.97 -6.70 14.91
N GLU A 56 2.17 -7.00 15.39
CA GLU A 56 2.87 -8.23 15.01
C GLU A 56 2.18 -9.50 15.50
N GLU A 57 1.24 -9.38 16.43
CA GLU A 57 0.50 -10.53 16.98
C GLU A 57 -0.80 -10.80 16.26
N HIS A 58 -1.22 -9.90 15.38
CA HIS A 58 -2.50 -10.07 14.67
C HIS A 58 -2.43 -11.29 13.76
N PRO A 59 -3.44 -12.16 13.79
CA PRO A 59 -3.41 -13.34 12.93
C PRO A 59 -3.45 -12.99 11.45
N LEU A 60 -2.92 -13.86 10.63
CA LEU A 60 -2.90 -13.69 9.17
C LEU A 60 -4.16 -14.33 8.60
N ARG A 61 -4.99 -13.52 7.96
CA ARG A 61 -6.29 -13.93 7.44
C ARG A 61 -6.49 -13.39 6.02
N PRO A 62 -5.59 -13.75 5.09
CA PRO A 62 -5.61 -13.15 3.74
C PRO A 62 -6.90 -13.40 3.00
N GLN A 63 -7.30 -12.43 2.16
CA GLN A 63 -8.54 -12.49 1.40
C GLN A 63 -8.31 -12.37 -0.10
N SER A 64 -7.09 -12.57 -0.57
CA SER A 64 -6.77 -12.52 -2.00
C SER A 64 -5.65 -13.50 -2.29
N PRO A 65 -5.51 -13.93 -3.57
CA PRO A 65 -4.36 -14.75 -3.94
C PRO A 65 -3.03 -14.06 -3.61
N TYR A 66 -2.96 -12.75 -3.78
CA TYR A 66 -1.76 -11.97 -3.42
C TYR A 66 -1.47 -12.09 -1.93
N GLY A 67 -2.48 -11.84 -1.09
CA GLY A 67 -2.30 -11.93 0.35
C GLY A 67 -1.89 -13.33 0.79
N ALA A 68 -2.51 -14.35 0.19
CA ALA A 68 -2.20 -15.75 0.52
C ALA A 68 -0.75 -16.08 0.16
N ALA A 69 -0.28 -15.63 -1.01
CA ALA A 69 1.09 -15.87 -1.43
C ALA A 69 2.10 -15.17 -0.50
N LYS A 70 1.78 -13.95 -0.09
CA LYS A 70 2.63 -13.22 0.85
C LYS A 70 2.66 -13.91 2.21
N CYS A 71 1.54 -14.47 2.65
CA CYS A 71 1.52 -15.26 3.90
C CYS A 71 2.39 -16.50 3.78
N ALA A 72 2.31 -17.20 2.66
CA ALA A 72 3.13 -18.40 2.44
C ALA A 72 4.61 -18.02 2.53
N ALA A 73 5.00 -16.93 1.87
CA ALA A 73 6.38 -16.46 1.92
C ALA A 73 6.81 -16.14 3.35
N ARG A 74 5.93 -15.50 4.13
CA ARG A 74 6.27 -15.16 5.51
C ARG A 74 6.55 -16.41 6.34
N HIS A 75 5.73 -17.43 6.17
CA HIS A 75 5.95 -18.67 6.92
C HIS A 75 7.26 -19.35 6.52
N ILE A 76 7.57 -19.34 5.22
CA ILE A 76 8.82 -19.94 4.75
C ILE A 76 10.03 -19.15 5.26
N VAL A 77 9.93 -17.81 5.25
CA VAL A 77 11.00 -16.97 5.81
C VAL A 77 11.24 -17.33 7.28
N ARG A 78 10.15 -17.42 8.05
CA ARG A 78 10.26 -17.78 9.47
C ARG A 78 10.87 -19.15 9.67
N VAL A 79 10.42 -20.14 8.91
CA VAL A 79 10.92 -21.51 9.02
C VAL A 79 12.42 -21.54 8.75
N TYR A 80 12.89 -20.87 7.71
CA TYR A 80 14.31 -20.85 7.39
C TYR A 80 15.13 -20.10 8.43
N ARG A 81 14.57 -19.01 8.98
CA ARG A 81 15.23 -18.29 10.07
C ARG A 81 15.40 -19.18 11.29
N GLU A 82 14.32 -19.84 11.70
CA GLU A 82 14.31 -20.61 12.94
C GLU A 82 15.03 -21.94 12.81
N SER A 83 14.89 -22.60 11.68
CA SER A 83 15.44 -23.94 11.49
C SER A 83 16.89 -23.96 11.02
N TYR A 84 17.27 -22.98 10.20
CA TYR A 84 18.63 -22.94 9.64
C TYR A 84 19.46 -21.78 10.19
N GLY A 85 18.89 -20.94 11.04
CA GLY A 85 19.63 -19.83 11.61
C GLY A 85 19.97 -18.74 10.61
N LEU A 86 19.25 -18.64 9.52
CA LEU A 86 19.48 -17.58 8.54
C LEU A 86 18.96 -16.24 9.03
N PHE A 87 19.63 -15.16 8.63
CA PHE A 87 19.11 -13.83 8.87
C PHE A 87 18.10 -13.51 7.75
N ALA A 88 16.88 -14.00 7.91
CA ALA A 88 15.81 -13.85 6.92
C ALA A 88 14.62 -13.25 7.60
N ILE A 89 14.13 -12.12 7.06
CA ILE A 89 13.09 -11.32 7.68
C ILE A 89 12.07 -10.86 6.64
N GLN A 90 10.89 -10.49 7.13
CA GLN A 90 9.83 -9.95 6.29
C GLN A 90 9.01 -8.98 7.12
N GLY A 91 8.84 -7.75 6.63
CA GLY A 91 8.02 -6.76 7.32
C GLY A 91 6.57 -6.85 6.89
N TRP A 92 5.66 -6.32 7.71
CA TRP A 92 4.29 -6.04 7.30
C TRP A 92 4.25 -4.56 6.93
N LEU A 93 4.38 -4.30 5.62
CA LEU A 93 4.40 -2.93 5.15
C LEU A 93 3.00 -2.49 4.73
N PHE A 94 2.55 -1.40 5.32
CA PHE A 94 1.29 -0.80 4.91
C PHE A 94 1.53 0.03 3.66
N ASN A 95 0.53 0.73 3.16
CA ASN A 95 0.67 1.44 1.89
C ASN A 95 1.81 2.45 1.94
N HIS A 96 2.68 2.40 0.95
CA HIS A 96 3.79 3.37 0.87
C HIS A 96 3.87 3.89 -0.55
N GLU A 97 4.02 5.19 -0.67
CA GLU A 97 3.86 5.91 -1.91
C GLU A 97 5.09 6.74 -2.21
N GLY A 98 5.30 7.04 -3.47
CA GLY A 98 6.40 7.88 -3.90
C GLY A 98 6.18 8.37 -5.31
N THR A 99 7.09 9.21 -5.78
CA THR A 99 6.93 9.85 -7.10
C THR A 99 6.95 8.84 -8.25
N ARG A 100 7.44 7.64 -8.01
CA ARG A 100 7.50 6.60 -9.05
C ARG A 100 6.39 5.55 -8.91
N ARG A 101 5.39 5.82 -8.07
CA ARG A 101 4.25 4.90 -7.92
C ARG A 101 3.53 4.69 -9.25
N GLY A 102 3.10 3.47 -9.53
CA GLY A 102 2.43 3.14 -10.78
C GLY A 102 1.06 3.79 -10.93
N LEU A 103 0.66 4.03 -12.18
CA LEU A 103 -0.62 4.71 -12.47
C LEU A 103 -1.85 3.89 -12.09
N ASP A 104 -1.68 2.61 -11.80
CA ASP A 104 -2.79 1.77 -11.36
C ASP A 104 -3.20 2.08 -9.91
N PHE A 105 -2.37 2.80 -9.18
CA PHE A 105 -2.61 3.08 -7.77
C PHE A 105 -3.24 4.44 -7.57
N VAL A 106 -4.14 4.52 -6.58
CA VAL A 106 -5.01 5.69 -6.44
C VAL A 106 -4.25 7.00 -6.24
N THR A 107 -3.16 7.00 -5.48
CA THR A 107 -2.42 8.23 -5.23
C THR A 107 -1.80 8.77 -6.51
N ARG A 108 -1.21 7.88 -7.32
CA ARG A 108 -0.62 8.30 -8.59
C ARG A 108 -1.70 8.69 -9.60
N LYS A 109 -2.81 7.95 -9.60
CA LYS A 109 -3.94 8.29 -10.47
C LYS A 109 -4.43 9.71 -10.16
N ILE A 110 -4.53 10.05 -8.88
CA ILE A 110 -4.98 11.38 -8.47
C ILE A 110 -3.97 12.45 -8.87
N SER A 111 -2.69 12.26 -8.52
CA SER A 111 -1.69 13.29 -8.82
C SER A 111 -1.56 13.52 -10.33
N ASN A 112 -1.58 12.43 -11.11
CA ASN A 112 -1.53 12.53 -12.56
C ASN A 112 -2.78 13.21 -13.11
N GLY A 113 -3.96 12.85 -12.59
CA GLY A 113 -5.21 13.45 -13.03
C GLY A 113 -5.30 14.93 -12.72
N VAL A 114 -4.87 15.32 -11.51
CA VAL A 114 -4.86 16.72 -11.12
C VAL A 114 -3.89 17.52 -11.98
N ALA A 115 -2.72 16.94 -12.28
CA ALA A 115 -1.76 17.61 -13.16
C ALA A 115 -2.34 17.86 -14.55
N LYS A 116 -3.06 16.87 -15.08
CA LYS A 116 -3.71 17.02 -16.40
C LYS A 116 -4.81 18.09 -16.37
N ILE A 117 -5.57 18.14 -15.28
CA ILE A 117 -6.59 19.17 -15.11
C ILE A 117 -5.93 20.55 -15.07
N LYS A 118 -4.88 20.70 -14.29
CA LYS A 118 -4.16 21.98 -14.18
C LYS A 118 -3.63 22.43 -15.54
N HIS A 119 -3.02 21.51 -16.27
CA HIS A 119 -2.46 21.81 -17.59
C HIS A 119 -3.57 22.29 -18.54
N ALA A 120 -4.72 21.59 -18.53
CA ALA A 120 -5.84 21.96 -19.41
C ALA A 120 -6.38 23.34 -19.07
N ILE A 121 -6.51 23.65 -17.77
CA ILE A 121 -6.99 24.98 -17.33
C ILE A 121 -6.03 26.06 -17.84
N GLU A 122 -4.73 25.86 -17.64
CA GLU A 122 -3.74 26.86 -18.03
C GLU A 122 -3.63 27.02 -19.53
N SER A 123 -3.90 25.95 -20.29
CA SER A 123 -3.79 25.98 -21.76
C SER A 123 -5.09 26.33 -22.47
N GLY A 124 -6.17 26.51 -21.70
CA GLY A 124 -7.48 26.77 -22.29
C GLY A 124 -8.05 25.60 -23.07
N LYS A 125 -7.61 24.37 -22.75
CA LYS A 125 -8.08 23.19 -23.44
C LYS A 125 -9.22 22.52 -22.67
N GLU A 126 -9.86 21.55 -23.31
CA GLU A 126 -10.93 20.79 -22.65
C GLU A 126 -10.35 20.04 -21.45
N ILE A 127 -11.04 20.18 -20.31
CA ILE A 127 -10.56 19.59 -19.06
C ILE A 127 -10.94 18.12 -18.99
N PRO A 128 -9.97 17.21 -18.80
CA PRO A 128 -10.32 15.80 -18.58
C PRO A 128 -10.94 15.63 -17.19
N THR A 129 -11.91 14.72 -17.08
CA THR A 129 -12.58 14.47 -15.82
C THR A 129 -11.87 13.32 -15.10
N LEU A 130 -11.37 13.59 -13.90
CA LEU A 130 -10.81 12.54 -13.05
C LEU A 130 -11.96 11.71 -12.48
N GLN A 131 -11.85 10.38 -12.57
CA GLN A 131 -12.90 9.50 -12.09
C GLN A 131 -12.33 8.50 -11.10
N LEU A 132 -12.98 8.36 -9.95
CA LEU A 132 -12.56 7.47 -8.88
C LEU A 132 -13.78 6.72 -8.34
N GLY A 133 -13.54 5.75 -7.48
CA GLY A 133 -14.59 5.07 -6.76
C GLY A 133 -14.94 5.80 -5.46
N ASN A 134 -15.01 5.03 -4.35
CA ASN A 134 -15.39 5.61 -3.05
C ASN A 134 -14.22 6.43 -2.49
N ILE A 135 -14.40 7.75 -2.47
CA ILE A 135 -13.33 8.63 -1.97
C ILE A 135 -13.32 8.74 -0.45
N ASP A 136 -14.26 8.11 0.23
CA ASP A 136 -14.23 8.06 1.69
C ASP A 136 -13.54 6.80 2.20
N ALA A 137 -13.04 5.95 1.31
CA ALA A 137 -12.19 4.82 1.70
C ALA A 137 -10.92 5.33 2.39
N GLN A 138 -10.48 4.60 3.40
CA GLN A 138 -9.36 5.03 4.23
C GLN A 138 -8.14 4.16 4.00
N ARG A 139 -6.97 4.78 4.10
CA ARG A 139 -5.68 4.08 3.93
C ARG A 139 -4.65 4.62 4.92
N ASP A 140 -3.76 3.75 5.32
CA ASP A 140 -2.58 4.11 6.11
C ASP A 140 -1.44 4.28 5.11
N TRP A 141 -1.15 5.53 4.74
CA TRP A 141 -0.12 5.84 3.74
C TRP A 141 1.14 6.38 4.40
N THR A 142 2.29 5.98 3.89
CA THR A 142 3.60 6.45 4.31
C THR A 142 4.45 6.74 3.07
N ASP A 143 5.48 7.54 3.25
CA ASP A 143 6.46 7.78 2.20
C ASP A 143 7.31 6.52 2.02
N ALA A 144 7.49 6.11 0.78
CA ALA A 144 8.25 4.89 0.48
C ALA A 144 9.71 4.99 0.93
N GLU A 145 10.28 6.19 0.92
CA GLU A 145 11.66 6.34 1.38
C GLU A 145 11.79 6.07 2.87
N ASP A 146 10.80 6.52 3.65
CA ASP A 146 10.80 6.23 5.10
C ASP A 146 10.73 4.73 5.35
N PHE A 147 9.91 4.01 4.56
CA PHE A 147 9.82 2.56 4.71
C PHE A 147 11.13 1.87 4.36
N MET A 148 11.81 2.37 3.33
CA MET A 148 13.10 1.76 2.96
C MET A 148 14.14 1.99 4.05
N GLU A 149 14.09 3.13 4.73
CA GLU A 149 14.95 3.35 5.88
C GLU A 149 14.63 2.34 6.99
N GLY A 150 13.34 2.09 7.22
CA GLY A 150 12.91 1.08 8.20
C GLY A 150 13.41 -0.31 7.84
N VAL A 151 13.31 -0.69 6.57
CA VAL A 151 13.82 -1.99 6.09
C VAL A 151 15.33 -2.08 6.30
N TRP A 152 16.06 -1.00 6.01
CA TRP A 152 17.49 -0.95 6.24
C TRP A 152 17.81 -1.17 7.72
N MET A 153 17.04 -0.52 8.60
CA MET A 153 17.24 -0.70 10.03
C MET A 153 16.98 -2.14 10.45
N MET A 154 15.91 -2.76 9.91
CA MET A 154 15.60 -4.17 10.19
C MET A 154 16.76 -5.08 9.80
N LEU A 155 17.35 -4.83 8.63
CA LEU A 155 18.46 -5.67 8.11
C LEU A 155 19.73 -5.46 8.90
N ASN A 156 19.86 -4.39 9.66
CA ASN A 156 21.10 -4.09 10.39
C ASN A 156 20.97 -4.32 11.90
N ARG A 157 19.92 -4.98 12.34
CA ARG A 157 19.82 -5.39 13.73
C ARG A 157 20.72 -6.56 14.03
N ASP A 158 21.01 -6.77 15.31
CA ASP A 158 21.83 -7.92 15.72
C ASP A 158 21.11 -9.24 15.47
N LYS A 159 19.79 -9.25 15.69
CA LYS A 159 19.01 -10.47 15.53
C LYS A 159 17.87 -10.26 14.53
N PRO A 160 17.54 -11.29 13.74
CA PRO A 160 16.47 -11.16 12.76
C PRO A 160 15.10 -11.15 13.46
N LYS A 161 14.24 -10.20 13.03
CA LYS A 161 12.90 -10.06 13.59
C LYS A 161 12.01 -9.37 12.57
N ASN A 162 10.74 -9.75 12.55
CA ASN A 162 9.75 -9.11 11.69
C ASN A 162 9.10 -7.95 12.43
N TYR A 163 8.75 -6.90 11.67
CA TYR A 163 8.11 -5.70 12.23
C TYR A 163 6.97 -5.23 11.34
N VAL A 164 5.96 -4.61 11.97
CA VAL A 164 4.97 -3.81 11.25
C VAL A 164 5.59 -2.43 10.99
N LEU A 165 5.51 -1.99 9.74
CA LEU A 165 5.90 -0.63 9.36
C LEU A 165 4.67 0.08 8.83
N ALA A 166 4.29 1.19 9.46
CA ALA A 166 3.05 1.91 9.17
C ALA A 166 3.16 3.32 9.72
N SER A 167 2.23 4.19 9.30
CA SER A 167 2.16 5.52 9.89
C SER A 167 1.32 5.52 11.18
N GLY A 168 0.41 4.55 11.30
CA GLY A 168 -0.52 4.50 12.41
C GLY A 168 -1.66 5.49 12.28
N LYS A 169 -1.77 6.15 11.13
CA LYS A 169 -2.81 7.12 10.86
C LYS A 169 -3.57 6.75 9.60
N MET A 170 -4.88 7.00 9.63
CA MET A 170 -5.74 6.73 8.48
C MET A 170 -6.08 8.03 7.78
N TYR A 171 -6.01 8.01 6.45
CA TYR A 171 -6.39 9.13 5.61
C TYR A 171 -7.41 8.65 4.57
N THR A 172 -8.34 9.53 4.21
CA THR A 172 -9.31 9.18 3.17
C THR A 172 -8.74 9.56 1.79
N VAL A 173 -9.26 8.88 0.77
CA VAL A 173 -8.94 9.25 -0.61
C VAL A 173 -9.36 10.70 -0.87
N ARG A 174 -10.49 11.13 -0.28
CA ARG A 174 -10.97 12.51 -0.36
C ARG A 174 -9.91 13.49 0.11
N GLU A 175 -9.28 13.21 1.26
CA GLU A 175 -8.26 14.10 1.79
C GLU A 175 -7.08 14.21 0.81
N PHE A 176 -6.68 13.11 0.22
CA PHE A 176 -5.58 13.13 -0.76
C PHE A 176 -5.97 13.91 -2.02
N LEU A 177 -7.19 13.69 -2.51
CA LEU A 177 -7.69 14.42 -3.69
C LEU A 177 -7.74 15.91 -3.43
N ASN A 178 -8.33 16.29 -2.28
CA ASN A 178 -8.49 17.71 -1.95
C ASN A 178 -7.13 18.38 -1.75
N GLU A 179 -6.20 17.69 -1.11
CA GLU A 179 -4.86 18.23 -0.92
C GLU A 179 -4.12 18.38 -2.26
N SER A 180 -4.32 17.44 -3.16
CA SER A 180 -3.70 17.51 -4.49
C SER A 180 -4.23 18.72 -5.27
N LEU A 181 -5.53 18.94 -5.22
CA LEU A 181 -6.13 20.10 -5.88
C LEU A 181 -5.63 21.40 -5.27
N LYS A 182 -5.51 21.44 -3.95
CA LYS A 182 -4.99 22.61 -3.25
C LYS A 182 -3.56 22.90 -3.67
N CYS A 183 -2.72 21.86 -3.75
CA CYS A 183 -1.33 22.02 -4.18
C CYS A 183 -1.22 22.55 -5.61
N ALA A 184 -2.20 22.24 -6.45
CA ALA A 184 -2.25 22.75 -7.82
C ALA A 184 -2.93 24.09 -7.93
N ASP A 185 -3.34 24.67 -6.80
CA ASP A 185 -4.06 25.94 -6.74
C ASP A 185 -5.34 25.90 -7.57
N ILE A 186 -6.05 24.78 -7.48
CA ILE A 186 -7.35 24.59 -8.13
C ILE A 186 -8.43 24.66 -7.06
N LYS A 187 -9.27 25.68 -7.12
CA LYS A 187 -10.43 25.79 -6.24
C LYS A 187 -11.60 25.05 -6.85
N PHE A 188 -12.39 24.42 -6.00
CA PHE A 188 -13.50 23.60 -6.49
C PHE A 188 -14.70 23.68 -5.57
N LEU A 189 -15.86 23.31 -6.13
CA LEU A 189 -17.11 23.16 -5.41
C LEU A 189 -17.58 21.73 -5.57
N SER A 190 -18.02 21.12 -4.48
CA SER A 190 -18.54 19.76 -4.49
C SER A 190 -20.06 19.79 -4.60
N LYS A 191 -20.62 18.90 -5.43
CA LYS A 191 -22.05 18.69 -5.56
C LYS A 191 -22.35 17.21 -5.47
N GLY A 192 -23.48 16.86 -4.88
CA GLY A 192 -23.91 15.48 -4.71
C GLY A 192 -23.16 14.79 -3.58
N SER A 193 -23.38 13.50 -3.47
CA SER A 193 -22.78 12.72 -2.39
C SER A 193 -22.61 11.28 -2.83
N GLU A 194 -21.72 10.58 -2.15
CA GLU A 194 -21.46 9.17 -2.35
C GLU A 194 -21.18 8.88 -3.82
N GLU A 195 -21.93 7.96 -4.44
CA GLU A 195 -21.65 7.54 -5.82
C GLU A 195 -22.01 8.60 -6.86
N ASN A 196 -22.65 9.70 -6.43
CA ASN A 196 -23.06 10.78 -7.32
C ASN A 196 -22.27 12.06 -7.11
N GLU A 197 -21.21 12.02 -6.31
CA GLU A 197 -20.47 13.24 -6.00
C GLU A 197 -19.62 13.70 -7.19
N GLU A 198 -19.61 15.03 -7.40
CA GLU A 198 -18.87 15.67 -8.48
C GLU A 198 -18.20 16.93 -7.96
N TYR A 199 -17.04 17.27 -8.53
CA TYR A 199 -16.35 18.52 -8.24
C TYR A 199 -16.32 19.37 -9.49
N TYR A 200 -16.56 20.66 -9.30
CA TYR A 200 -16.57 21.65 -10.38
C TYR A 200 -15.64 22.81 -10.06
N THR A 201 -15.07 23.42 -11.10
CA THR A 201 -14.34 24.69 -10.93
C THR A 201 -15.33 25.78 -10.54
N GLU A 202 -14.79 26.93 -10.11
CA GLU A 202 -15.65 28.06 -9.74
C GLU A 202 -16.50 28.55 -10.92
N ASP A 203 -16.00 28.40 -12.15
CA ASP A 203 -16.76 28.78 -13.34
C ASP A 203 -17.62 27.64 -13.90
N GLY A 204 -17.78 26.56 -13.13
CA GLY A 204 -18.78 25.54 -13.43
C GLY A 204 -18.31 24.37 -14.31
N LYS A 205 -17.03 24.19 -14.49
CA LYS A 205 -16.52 23.09 -15.32
C LYS A 205 -16.26 21.85 -14.46
N LEU A 206 -16.72 20.69 -14.93
CA LEU A 206 -16.55 19.44 -14.22
C LEU A 206 -15.08 19.02 -14.25
N ILE A 207 -14.51 18.68 -13.09
CA ILE A 207 -13.12 18.24 -13.01
C ILE A 207 -12.97 16.86 -12.39
N PHE A 208 -13.93 16.43 -11.58
CA PHE A 208 -13.89 15.13 -10.93
C PHE A 208 -15.29 14.60 -10.75
N LYS A 209 -15.45 13.29 -10.88
CA LYS A 209 -16.69 12.64 -10.49
C LYS A 209 -16.43 11.23 -9.97
N VAL A 210 -17.31 10.78 -9.08
CA VAL A 210 -17.32 9.38 -8.69
C VAL A 210 -17.93 8.59 -9.85
N ASN A 211 -17.28 7.51 -10.24
CA ASN A 211 -17.79 6.59 -11.25
C ASN A 211 -18.46 5.43 -10.54
N PRO A 212 -19.79 5.27 -10.68
CA PRO A 212 -20.47 4.17 -9.97
C PRO A 212 -19.90 2.79 -10.25
N LYS A 213 -19.29 2.59 -11.42
CA LYS A 213 -18.67 1.30 -11.74
C LYS A 213 -17.52 0.97 -10.80
N PHE A 214 -16.84 2.00 -10.28
CA PHE A 214 -15.69 1.81 -9.38
C PHE A 214 -16.10 1.94 -7.91
N TYR A 215 -17.33 2.39 -7.65
CA TYR A 215 -17.78 2.67 -6.30
C TYR A 215 -18.07 1.37 -5.57
N ARG A 216 -17.42 1.18 -4.43
CA ARG A 216 -17.74 0.09 -3.52
C ARG A 216 -18.04 0.71 -2.18
N PRO A 217 -19.08 0.24 -1.50
CA PRO A 217 -19.37 0.76 -0.16
C PRO A 217 -18.14 0.66 0.71
N ALA A 218 -18.05 1.49 1.73
CA ALA A 218 -16.92 1.49 2.63
C ALA A 218 -16.62 0.08 3.07
N GLU A 219 -15.37 -0.33 2.89
CA GLU A 219 -14.95 -1.66 3.29
C GLU A 219 -14.91 -1.74 4.81
N VAL A 220 -15.23 -2.92 5.30
CA VAL A 220 -15.20 -3.18 6.73
C VAL A 220 -13.77 -3.21 7.24
N HIS A 221 -12.82 -3.53 6.37
CA HIS A 221 -11.43 -3.72 6.77
C HIS A 221 -10.73 -2.39 7.03
N GLU A 222 -10.23 -2.25 8.24
CA GLU A 222 -9.40 -1.11 8.58
C GLU A 222 -7.95 -1.57 8.66
N LEU A 223 -7.27 -1.49 7.53
CA LEU A 223 -5.84 -1.83 7.49
C LEU A 223 -5.05 -0.62 7.96
N CYS A 224 -4.89 -0.54 9.26
CA CYS A 224 -4.14 0.50 9.95
C CYS A 224 -3.09 -0.19 10.80
N GLY A 225 -1.83 0.20 10.65
CA GLY A 225 -0.76 -0.50 11.34
C GLY A 225 -0.39 0.09 12.68
N ASP A 226 0.02 -0.79 13.60
CA ASP A 226 0.57 -0.39 14.89
C ASP A 226 2.08 -0.59 14.81
N CYS A 227 2.81 0.50 14.64
CA CYS A 227 4.27 0.46 14.48
C CYS A 227 5.02 0.64 15.80
N SER A 228 4.33 0.49 16.93
CA SER A 228 4.92 0.71 18.26
C SER A 228 6.20 -0.09 18.48
N LEU A 229 6.20 -1.35 18.07
CA LEU A 229 7.37 -2.20 18.28
C LEU A 229 8.59 -1.69 17.51
N ALA A 230 8.39 -1.31 16.26
CA ALA A 230 9.48 -0.76 15.44
C ALA A 230 10.00 0.54 16.06
N GLU A 231 9.10 1.39 16.53
CA GLU A 231 9.50 2.64 17.18
C GLU A 231 10.32 2.37 18.45
N GLN A 232 9.85 1.46 19.29
CA GLN A 232 10.53 1.14 20.54
C GLN A 232 11.90 0.54 20.32
N GLU A 233 12.01 -0.36 19.36
CA GLU A 233 13.23 -1.14 19.20
C GLU A 233 14.22 -0.54 18.22
N MET A 234 13.72 0.24 17.22
CA MET A 234 14.59 0.77 16.18
C MET A 234 14.54 2.29 16.06
N GLY A 235 13.62 2.96 16.81
CA GLY A 235 13.47 4.39 16.69
C GLY A 235 12.80 4.81 15.38
N UNK A 236 12.08 3.78 14.14
CA UNK A 236 11.48 3.93 12.89
C UNK A 236 10.14 4.34 13.08
N UNK A 237 9.93 5.03 12.43
CA UNK A 237 8.62 5.40 12.59
C UNK A 237 7.94 5.80 11.66
#